data_57940af0e67301f1d3499c21236aae9d
#
_entry.id   57940af0e67301f1d3499c21236aae9d
#
_cell.length_a   1.000
_cell.length_b   1.000
_cell.length_c   1.000
_cell.angle_alpha   90.00
_cell.angle_beta   90.00
_cell.angle_gamma   90.00
#
_symmetry.space_group_name_H-M   'P 1'
#
loop_
_entity.id
_entity.type
_entity.pdbx_description
1 polymer ?
#
loop_
_entity_poly.entity_id
_entity_poly.type
_entity_poly.pdbx_seq_one_letter_code
_entity_poly.pdbx_strand_id
1 'polypeptide(L)'
;MYQESQVLPPHLQKMIFEMELRGYAQHTKDQYLGHVKLLEKHTNKTAPQITPDELKQYIHDRIKAGIGYSSITISCSAFKLFFNKILDYNWSDDVIIRPKRPKSLPHILSRDEILSITDQVQNLKHKTILLTTYSSGLRISETLNLRISDIDSVAMLIRVNHGKGNKDRLTILSHENLKMLRLYWKR
;
A
#
# COMPACT_ATOMS: atom_id res chain seq x y z
N MET A 1 18.80 -7.33 -24.13
CA MET A 1 18.84 -5.85 -24.13
C MET A 1 18.92 -5.43 -22.66
N TYR A 2 20.13 -5.16 -22.17
CA TYR A 2 20.35 -4.71 -20.79
C TYR A 2 19.79 -3.28 -20.70
N GLN A 3 18.76 -3.06 -19.85
CA GLN A 3 18.38 -1.71 -19.47
C GLN A 3 19.55 -1.12 -18.70
N GLU A 4 20.18 -0.10 -19.26
CA GLU A 4 21.10 0.77 -18.53
C GLU A 4 20.40 1.21 -17.23
N SER A 5 20.99 0.86 -16.11
CA SER A 5 20.59 1.35 -14.79
C SER A 5 20.82 2.87 -14.78
N GLN A 6 19.79 3.63 -15.15
CA GLN A 6 19.82 5.08 -15.03
C GLN A 6 20.14 5.44 -13.58
N VAL A 7 21.33 5.96 -13.38
CA VAL A 7 21.74 6.50 -12.08
C VAL A 7 20.72 7.56 -11.67
N LEU A 8 20.03 7.33 -10.56
CA LEU A 8 19.02 8.26 -10.07
C LEU A 8 19.65 9.65 -9.81
N PRO A 9 18.95 10.75 -10.10
CA PRO A 9 19.42 12.10 -9.78
C PRO A 9 19.79 12.22 -8.30
N PRO A 10 20.80 13.05 -7.95
CA PRO A 10 21.33 13.17 -6.59
C PRO A 10 20.28 13.48 -5.52
N HIS A 11 19.30 14.32 -5.84
CA HIS A 11 18.20 14.66 -4.93
C HIS A 11 17.26 13.49 -4.64
N LEU A 12 17.05 12.58 -5.60
CA LEU A 12 16.28 11.36 -5.38
C LEU A 12 17.09 10.31 -4.62
N GLN A 13 18.42 10.23 -4.85
CA GLN A 13 19.30 9.39 -4.03
C GLN A 13 19.28 9.82 -2.57
N LYS A 14 19.36 11.14 -2.31
CA LYS A 14 19.24 11.71 -0.95
C LYS A 14 17.92 11.37 -0.32
N MET A 15 16.81 11.38 -1.11
CA MET A 15 15.50 10.99 -0.62
C MET A 15 15.46 9.52 -0.19
N ILE A 16 16.03 8.61 -0.97
CA ILE A 16 16.11 7.18 -0.62
C ILE A 16 16.87 7.01 0.68
N PHE A 17 18.06 7.60 0.77
CA PHE A 17 18.91 7.52 1.95
C PHE A 17 18.17 7.97 3.23
N GLU A 18 17.50 9.12 3.18
CA GLU A 18 16.73 9.63 4.32
C GLU A 18 15.55 8.72 4.71
N MET A 19 14.88 8.12 3.73
CA MET A 19 13.81 7.16 4.00
C MET A 19 14.35 5.86 4.62
N GLU A 20 15.53 5.42 4.21
CA GLU A 20 16.20 4.23 4.78
C GLU A 20 16.61 4.45 6.23
N LEU A 21 17.24 5.58 6.54
CA LEU A 21 17.56 5.96 7.91
C LEU A 21 16.34 5.99 8.84
N ARG A 22 15.17 6.34 8.30
CA ARG A 22 13.90 6.39 9.03
C ARG A 22 13.15 5.06 9.04
N GLY A 23 13.70 4.00 8.45
CA GLY A 23 13.09 2.67 8.42
C GLY A 23 11.81 2.57 7.59
N TYR A 24 11.65 3.39 6.53
CA TYR A 24 10.49 3.27 5.63
C TYR A 24 10.49 1.93 4.91
N ALA A 25 9.30 1.30 4.85
CA ALA A 25 9.10 0.09 4.08
C ALA A 25 9.35 0.33 2.58
N GLN A 26 9.87 -0.68 1.86
CA GLN A 26 10.23 -0.57 0.44
C GLN A 26 9.06 -0.02 -0.40
N HIS A 27 7.85 -0.55 -0.22
CA HIS A 27 6.65 -0.07 -0.92
C HIS A 27 6.38 1.44 -0.70
N THR A 28 6.62 1.95 0.50
CA THR A 28 6.46 3.40 0.79
C THR A 28 7.55 4.21 0.08
N LYS A 29 8.79 3.71 0.04
CA LYS A 29 9.88 4.36 -0.70
C LYS A 29 9.55 4.47 -2.18
N ASP A 30 9.09 3.38 -2.79
CA ASP A 30 8.73 3.33 -4.21
C ASP A 30 7.58 4.29 -4.54
N GLN A 31 6.54 4.32 -3.70
CA GLN A 31 5.42 5.26 -3.87
C GLN A 31 5.87 6.72 -3.77
N TYR A 32 6.64 7.07 -2.77
CA TYR A 32 7.08 8.45 -2.56
C TYR A 32 7.99 8.93 -3.70
N LEU A 33 8.94 8.10 -4.12
CA LEU A 33 9.78 8.39 -5.29
C LEU A 33 8.94 8.54 -6.56
N GLY A 34 7.97 7.65 -6.75
CA GLY A 34 7.05 7.72 -7.88
C GLY A 34 6.30 9.04 -7.94
N HIS A 35 5.83 9.56 -6.80
CA HIS A 35 5.12 10.84 -6.74
C HIS A 35 6.02 12.04 -7.02
N VAL A 36 7.27 12.04 -6.56
CA VAL A 36 8.24 13.11 -6.89
C VAL A 36 8.59 13.08 -8.37
N LYS A 37 8.85 11.90 -8.95
CA LYS A 37 9.09 11.76 -10.40
C LYS A 37 7.90 12.19 -11.26
N LEU A 38 6.67 11.92 -10.81
CA LEU A 38 5.45 12.38 -11.51
C LEU A 38 5.33 13.90 -11.49
N LEU A 39 5.70 14.55 -10.39
CA LEU A 39 5.74 16.01 -10.28
C LEU A 39 6.79 16.59 -11.23
N GLU A 40 8.01 16.06 -11.27
CA GLU A 40 9.07 16.47 -12.20
C GLU A 40 8.64 16.33 -13.66
N LYS A 41 8.02 15.20 -13.99
CA LYS A 41 7.49 14.97 -15.36
C LYS A 41 6.40 15.96 -15.74
N HIS A 42 5.51 16.31 -14.80
CA HIS A 42 4.42 17.25 -15.07
C HIS A 42 4.92 18.69 -15.26
N THR A 43 5.87 19.11 -14.43
CA THR A 43 6.43 20.48 -14.47
C THR A 43 7.56 20.65 -15.47
N ASN A 44 8.08 19.55 -16.03
CA ASN A 44 9.28 19.49 -16.85
C ASN A 44 10.50 20.17 -16.18
N LYS A 45 10.58 20.07 -14.85
CA LYS A 45 11.64 20.62 -14.00
C LYS A 45 12.13 19.56 -13.02
N THR A 46 13.37 19.70 -12.53
CA THR A 46 13.81 18.89 -11.39
C THR A 46 13.14 19.39 -10.11
N ALA A 47 12.80 18.48 -9.20
CA ALA A 47 12.03 18.81 -8.01
C ALA A 47 12.62 19.97 -7.16
N PRO A 48 13.96 20.13 -7.00
CA PRO A 48 14.52 21.29 -6.31
C PRO A 48 14.24 22.65 -6.96
N GLN A 49 13.84 22.69 -8.23
CA GLN A 49 13.57 23.94 -8.96
C GLN A 49 12.08 24.32 -8.93
N ILE A 50 11.23 23.48 -8.34
CA ILE A 50 9.79 23.67 -8.31
C ILE A 50 9.44 24.70 -7.25
N THR A 51 8.62 25.67 -7.63
CA THR A 51 8.13 26.73 -6.73
C THR A 51 6.89 26.26 -5.95
N PRO A 52 6.56 26.93 -4.82
CA PRO A 52 5.32 26.66 -4.09
C PRO A 52 4.06 26.74 -4.95
N ASP A 53 3.99 27.71 -5.85
CA ASP A 53 2.81 27.91 -6.71
C ASP A 53 2.68 26.81 -7.78
N GLU A 54 3.79 26.37 -8.36
CA GLU A 54 3.79 25.23 -9.27
C GLU A 54 3.35 23.93 -8.58
N LEU A 55 3.77 23.71 -7.33
CA LEU A 55 3.31 22.56 -6.56
C LEU A 55 1.81 22.64 -6.26
N LYS A 56 1.30 23.82 -5.88
CA LYS A 56 -0.14 24.03 -5.68
C LYS A 56 -0.93 23.77 -6.95
N GLN A 57 -0.45 24.29 -8.08
CA GLN A 57 -1.06 24.07 -9.38
C GLN A 57 -1.10 22.59 -9.74
N TYR A 58 0.01 21.88 -9.56
CA TYR A 58 0.06 20.43 -9.78
C TYR A 58 -0.95 19.65 -8.95
N ILE A 59 -1.05 19.95 -7.64
CA ILE A 59 -2.04 19.29 -6.76
C ILE A 59 -3.46 19.60 -7.24
N HIS A 60 -3.74 20.83 -7.61
CA HIS A 60 -5.05 21.27 -8.11
C HIS A 60 -5.42 20.55 -9.43
N ASP A 61 -4.48 20.44 -10.36
CA ASP A 61 -4.72 19.75 -11.63
C ASP A 61 -5.02 18.28 -11.45
N ARG A 62 -4.34 17.63 -10.49
CA ARG A 62 -4.63 16.23 -10.13
C ARG A 62 -6.01 16.06 -9.52
N ILE A 63 -6.44 17.00 -8.68
CA ILE A 63 -7.80 17.00 -8.11
C ILE A 63 -8.83 17.16 -9.24
N LYS A 64 -8.64 18.10 -10.16
CA LYS A 64 -9.51 18.31 -11.32
C LYS A 64 -9.56 17.11 -12.26
N ALA A 65 -8.45 16.41 -12.43
CA ALA A 65 -8.37 15.17 -13.20
C ALA A 65 -9.05 13.97 -12.52
N GLY A 66 -9.68 14.15 -11.35
CA GLY A 66 -10.40 13.09 -10.63
C GLY A 66 -9.50 12.06 -9.95
N ILE A 67 -8.23 12.38 -9.72
CA ILE A 67 -7.33 11.47 -8.99
C ILE A 67 -7.84 11.26 -7.57
N GLY A 68 -7.95 10.01 -7.17
CA GLY A 68 -8.51 9.62 -5.88
C GLY A 68 -7.80 10.25 -4.67
N TYR A 69 -8.58 10.59 -3.63
CA TYR A 69 -8.12 11.22 -2.39
C TYR A 69 -6.86 10.56 -1.80
N SER A 70 -6.82 9.24 -1.76
CA SER A 70 -5.68 8.49 -1.19
C SER A 70 -4.38 8.76 -1.92
N SER A 71 -4.41 8.78 -3.26
CA SER A 71 -3.23 9.05 -4.09
C SER A 71 -2.72 10.48 -3.87
N ILE A 72 -3.62 11.47 -3.81
CA ILE A 72 -3.24 12.86 -3.56
C ILE A 72 -2.64 13.02 -2.16
N THR A 73 -3.21 12.36 -1.15
CA THR A 73 -2.69 12.41 0.22
C THR A 73 -1.30 11.79 0.34
N ILE A 74 -1.04 10.69 -0.37
CA ILE A 74 0.30 10.09 -0.44
C ILE A 74 1.27 11.05 -1.14
N SER A 75 0.87 11.68 -2.25
CA SER A 75 1.67 12.72 -2.92
C SER A 75 2.05 13.84 -1.97
N CYS A 76 1.10 14.39 -1.23
CA CYS A 76 1.35 15.45 -0.24
C CYS A 76 2.33 14.99 0.85
N SER A 77 2.25 13.73 1.29
CA SER A 77 3.19 13.18 2.27
C SER A 77 4.60 13.06 1.70
N ALA A 78 4.73 12.61 0.43
CA ALA A 78 5.99 12.53 -0.28
C ALA A 78 6.61 13.93 -0.45
N PHE A 79 5.80 14.93 -0.83
CA PHE A 79 6.27 16.31 -1.00
C PHE A 79 6.68 16.94 0.33
N LYS A 80 5.95 16.72 1.43
CA LYS A 80 6.37 17.18 2.76
C LYS A 80 7.71 16.59 3.18
N LEU A 81 7.91 15.30 2.95
CA LEU A 81 9.20 14.68 3.22
C LEU A 81 10.29 15.31 2.35
N PHE A 82 10.05 15.39 1.03
CA PHE A 82 11.06 15.85 0.08
C PHE A 82 11.42 17.32 0.27
N PHE A 83 10.45 18.22 0.20
CA PHE A 83 10.71 19.65 0.27
C PHE A 83 11.12 20.12 1.67
N ASN A 84 10.48 19.63 2.73
CA ASN A 84 10.71 20.16 4.08
C ASN A 84 11.79 19.39 4.86
N LYS A 85 12.01 18.07 4.58
CA LYS A 85 13.00 17.29 5.35
C LYS A 85 14.28 17.03 4.58
N ILE A 86 14.23 17.02 3.26
CA ILE A 86 15.42 16.73 2.42
C ILE A 86 16.04 18.01 1.86
N LEU A 87 15.21 18.95 1.39
CA LEU A 87 15.64 20.25 0.86
C LEU A 87 15.62 21.38 1.90
N ASP A 88 15.00 21.16 3.05
CA ASP A 88 14.86 22.14 4.16
C ASP A 88 14.17 23.46 3.76
N TYR A 89 13.19 23.37 2.83
CA TYR A 89 12.47 24.55 2.36
C TYR A 89 11.43 25.07 3.37
N ASN A 90 11.08 24.28 4.38
CA ASN A 90 10.15 24.63 5.46
C ASN A 90 8.80 25.17 4.97
N TRP A 91 8.28 24.64 3.86
CA TRP A 91 7.01 25.04 3.30
C TRP A 91 5.85 24.74 4.27
N SER A 92 4.99 25.74 4.48
CA SER A 92 3.83 25.62 5.36
C SER A 92 2.79 24.62 4.80
N ASP A 93 1.82 24.28 5.64
CA ASP A 93 0.67 23.47 5.23
C ASP A 93 -0.22 24.17 4.19
N ASP A 94 -0.09 25.49 4.02
CA ASP A 94 -0.75 26.26 2.97
C ASP A 94 -0.12 26.07 1.58
N VAL A 95 1.10 25.55 1.51
CA VAL A 95 1.77 25.17 0.25
C VAL A 95 1.43 23.73 -0.12
N ILE A 96 1.53 22.80 0.84
CA ILE A 96 1.26 21.37 0.62
C ILE A 96 -0.12 21.04 1.20
N ILE A 97 -1.15 21.53 0.52
CA ILE A 97 -2.53 21.40 0.96
C ILE A 97 -3.02 19.96 0.78
N ARG A 98 -3.49 19.36 1.87
CA ARG A 98 -4.19 18.08 1.81
C ARG A 98 -5.68 18.29 1.61
N PRO A 99 -6.31 17.66 0.61
CA PRO A 99 -7.75 17.75 0.45
C PRO A 99 -8.47 17.11 1.65
N LYS A 100 -9.68 17.55 1.91
CA LYS A 100 -10.54 16.94 2.96
C LYS A 100 -10.90 15.52 2.54
N ARG A 101 -10.83 14.58 3.49
CA ARG A 101 -11.24 13.20 3.25
C ARG A 101 -12.75 13.13 3.00
N PRO A 102 -13.19 12.57 1.86
CA PRO A 102 -14.60 12.31 1.65
C PRO A 102 -15.09 11.28 2.68
N LYS A 103 -16.22 11.56 3.31
CA LYS A 103 -16.89 10.61 4.22
C LYS A 103 -17.72 9.65 3.37
N SER A 104 -17.27 8.44 3.18
CA SER A 104 -18.06 7.36 2.61
C SER A 104 -18.05 6.17 3.56
N LEU A 105 -19.20 5.56 3.77
CA LEU A 105 -19.28 4.30 4.47
C LEU A 105 -18.85 3.18 3.49
N PRO A 106 -18.05 2.22 3.95
CA PRO A 106 -17.73 1.08 3.12
C PRO A 106 -18.99 0.23 2.89
N HIS A 107 -19.14 -0.32 1.69
CA HIS A 107 -20.13 -1.35 1.42
C HIS A 107 -19.68 -2.65 2.09
N ILE A 108 -20.48 -3.16 3.01
CA ILE A 108 -20.21 -4.41 3.72
C ILE A 108 -21.02 -5.51 3.06
N LEU A 109 -20.35 -6.54 2.56
CA LEU A 109 -20.99 -7.70 1.98
C LEU A 109 -21.62 -8.57 3.09
N SER A 110 -22.81 -9.06 2.84
CA SER A 110 -23.46 -10.06 3.69
C SER A 110 -22.76 -11.42 3.58
N ARG A 111 -23.04 -12.32 4.54
CA ARG A 111 -22.53 -13.70 4.50
C ARG A 111 -22.93 -14.42 3.22
N ASP A 112 -24.17 -14.27 2.80
CA ASP A 112 -24.72 -14.98 1.63
C ASP A 112 -24.10 -14.48 0.32
N GLU A 113 -23.82 -13.18 0.20
CA GLU A 113 -23.06 -12.63 -0.92
C GLU A 113 -21.64 -13.19 -0.98
N ILE A 114 -20.95 -13.29 0.16
CA ILE A 114 -19.60 -13.88 0.23
C ILE A 114 -19.63 -15.35 -0.20
N LEU A 115 -20.59 -16.14 0.28
CA LEU A 115 -20.73 -17.54 -0.10
C LEU A 115 -21.03 -17.66 -1.60
N SER A 116 -21.94 -16.86 -2.13
CA SER A 116 -22.27 -16.83 -3.55
C SER A 116 -21.04 -16.51 -4.42
N ILE A 117 -20.23 -15.55 -4.03
CA ILE A 117 -18.98 -15.19 -4.73
C ILE A 117 -18.00 -16.38 -4.70
N THR A 118 -17.79 -16.97 -3.52
CA THR A 118 -16.81 -18.05 -3.37
C THR A 118 -17.23 -19.33 -4.08
N ASP A 119 -18.52 -19.59 -4.22
CA ASP A 119 -19.02 -20.79 -4.93
C ASP A 119 -18.86 -20.69 -6.45
N GLN A 120 -18.83 -19.49 -7.00
CA GLN A 120 -18.56 -19.28 -8.42
C GLN A 120 -17.07 -19.41 -8.78
N VAL A 121 -16.17 -19.39 -7.80
CA VAL A 121 -14.72 -19.50 -8.04
C VAL A 121 -14.31 -20.95 -8.27
N GLN A 122 -14.03 -21.30 -9.53
CA GLN A 122 -13.61 -22.66 -9.92
C GLN A 122 -12.17 -22.99 -9.51
N ASN A 123 -11.29 -22.01 -9.52
CA ASN A 123 -9.88 -22.21 -9.16
C ASN A 123 -9.73 -22.42 -7.65
N LEU A 124 -9.30 -23.65 -7.26
CA LEU A 124 -9.16 -24.03 -5.85
C LEU A 124 -8.23 -23.10 -5.07
N LYS A 125 -7.09 -22.66 -5.66
CA LYS A 125 -6.17 -21.71 -5.02
C LYS A 125 -6.86 -20.38 -4.72
N HIS A 126 -7.57 -19.82 -5.70
CA HIS A 126 -8.27 -18.55 -5.51
C HIS A 126 -9.40 -18.67 -4.50
N LYS A 127 -10.17 -19.76 -4.54
CA LYS A 127 -11.23 -20.05 -3.56
C LYS A 127 -10.66 -20.15 -2.16
N THR A 128 -9.54 -20.85 -1.97
CA THR A 128 -8.85 -21.00 -0.68
C THR A 128 -8.36 -19.64 -0.16
N ILE A 129 -7.76 -18.81 -1.01
CA ILE A 129 -7.30 -17.46 -0.64
C ILE A 129 -8.48 -16.62 -0.14
N LEU A 130 -9.58 -16.57 -0.90
CA LEU A 130 -10.77 -15.78 -0.52
C LEU A 130 -11.37 -16.25 0.80
N LEU A 131 -11.59 -17.55 0.96
CA LEU A 131 -12.15 -18.12 2.18
C LEU A 131 -11.23 -17.89 3.39
N THR A 132 -9.92 -18.10 3.24
CA THR A 132 -8.97 -17.88 4.33
C THR A 132 -8.91 -16.39 4.73
N THR A 133 -8.87 -15.50 3.76
CA THR A 133 -8.86 -14.05 4.01
C THR A 133 -10.11 -13.63 4.77
N TYR A 134 -11.29 -14.07 4.34
CA TYR A 134 -12.57 -13.72 4.95
C TYR A 134 -12.72 -14.33 6.34
N SER A 135 -12.57 -15.67 6.47
CA SER A 135 -12.88 -16.39 7.71
C SER A 135 -11.93 -16.08 8.85
N SER A 136 -10.68 -15.68 8.55
CA SER A 136 -9.66 -15.40 9.56
C SER A 136 -9.35 -13.89 9.71
N GLY A 137 -10.03 -13.02 8.96
CA GLY A 137 -9.80 -11.56 8.99
C GLY A 137 -8.38 -11.16 8.61
N LEU A 138 -7.75 -11.92 7.71
CA LEU A 138 -6.41 -11.65 7.23
C LEU A 138 -6.41 -10.56 6.15
N ARG A 139 -5.31 -9.81 6.07
CA ARG A 139 -5.06 -8.99 4.87
C ARG A 139 -4.65 -9.89 3.71
N ILE A 140 -4.95 -9.47 2.48
CA ILE A 140 -4.59 -10.26 1.30
C ILE A 140 -3.10 -10.61 1.26
N SER A 141 -2.23 -9.68 1.61
CA SER A 141 -0.78 -9.91 1.68
C SER A 141 -0.39 -10.92 2.77
N GLU A 142 -1.10 -10.94 3.90
CA GLU A 142 -0.87 -11.91 4.97
C GLU A 142 -1.30 -13.31 4.52
N THR A 143 -2.45 -13.42 3.85
CA THR A 143 -2.92 -14.70 3.30
C THR A 143 -1.98 -15.26 2.22
N LEU A 144 -1.48 -14.40 1.34
CA LEU A 144 -0.56 -14.83 0.26
C LEU A 144 0.81 -15.29 0.77
N ASN A 145 1.25 -14.79 1.93
CA ASN A 145 2.52 -15.16 2.57
C ASN A 145 2.35 -16.22 3.67
N LEU A 146 1.13 -16.75 3.87
CA LEU A 146 0.85 -17.75 4.89
C LEU A 146 1.62 -19.05 4.62
N ARG A 147 2.31 -19.55 5.62
CA ARG A 147 3.05 -20.80 5.59
C ARG A 147 2.28 -21.90 6.33
N ILE A 148 2.57 -23.15 6.02
CA ILE A 148 1.96 -24.28 6.74
C ILE A 148 2.31 -24.25 8.23
N SER A 149 3.55 -23.87 8.55
CA SER A 149 4.02 -23.70 9.93
C SER A 149 3.27 -22.63 10.74
N ASP A 150 2.51 -21.77 10.06
CA ASP A 150 1.72 -20.72 10.72
C ASP A 150 0.32 -21.21 11.11
N ILE A 151 -0.06 -22.44 10.70
CA ILE A 151 -1.38 -23.02 10.93
C ILE A 151 -1.30 -24.02 12.10
N ASP A 152 -1.92 -23.65 13.21
CA ASP A 152 -2.11 -24.54 14.33
C ASP A 152 -3.50 -25.19 14.26
N SER A 153 -3.54 -26.44 13.76
CA SER A 153 -4.78 -27.19 13.61
C SER A 153 -5.29 -27.82 14.92
N VAL A 154 -4.48 -27.80 15.99
CA VAL A 154 -4.88 -28.29 17.31
C VAL A 154 -5.53 -27.14 18.10
N ALA A 155 -4.83 -25.99 18.17
CA ALA A 155 -5.37 -24.81 18.83
C ALA A 155 -6.41 -24.07 17.98
N MET A 156 -6.59 -24.44 16.69
CA MET A 156 -7.48 -23.78 15.72
C MET A 156 -7.13 -22.29 15.54
N LEU A 157 -5.85 -22.00 15.41
CA LEU A 157 -5.31 -20.65 15.26
C LEU A 157 -4.41 -20.54 14.02
N ILE A 158 -4.31 -19.31 13.50
CA ILE A 158 -3.32 -18.93 12.49
C ILE A 158 -2.40 -17.86 13.09
N ARG A 159 -1.10 -18.07 12.96
CA ARG A 159 -0.10 -17.06 13.31
C ARG A 159 0.14 -16.16 12.13
N VAL A 160 0.03 -14.86 12.36
CA VAL A 160 0.36 -13.82 11.38
C VAL A 160 1.67 -13.21 11.77
N ASN A 161 2.73 -13.53 11.01
CA ASN A 161 4.05 -12.98 11.21
C ASN A 161 4.20 -11.67 10.43
N HIS A 162 4.90 -10.70 11.00
CA HIS A 162 5.20 -9.41 10.36
C HIS A 162 3.96 -8.66 9.83
N GLY A 163 2.89 -8.64 10.59
CA GLY A 163 1.68 -7.87 10.25
C GLY A 163 1.94 -6.37 10.15
N LYS A 164 0.91 -5.55 9.95
CA LYS A 164 1.04 -4.09 9.83
C LYS A 164 1.77 -3.51 11.05
N GLY A 165 2.88 -2.83 10.81
CA GLY A 165 3.77 -2.29 11.86
C GLY A 165 4.72 -3.33 12.44
N ASN A 166 5.00 -4.41 11.71
CA ASN A 166 5.90 -5.50 12.10
C ASN A 166 5.49 -6.19 13.42
N LYS A 167 4.16 -6.31 13.66
CA LYS A 167 3.61 -6.94 14.86
C LYS A 167 3.03 -8.30 14.52
N ASP A 168 3.45 -9.32 15.28
CA ASP A 168 2.86 -10.65 15.18
C ASP A 168 1.52 -10.70 15.91
N ARG A 169 0.59 -11.50 15.42
CA ARG A 169 -0.69 -11.77 16.08
C ARG A 169 -1.19 -13.17 15.76
N LEU A 170 -2.08 -13.64 16.62
CA LEU A 170 -2.87 -14.85 16.36
C LEU A 170 -4.26 -14.44 15.87
N THR A 171 -4.84 -15.26 15.00
CA THR A 171 -6.23 -15.13 14.55
C THR A 171 -6.90 -16.51 14.47
N ILE A 172 -8.23 -16.53 14.36
CA ILE A 172 -9.02 -17.75 14.34
C ILE A 172 -8.83 -18.55 13.06
N LEU A 173 -8.86 -19.88 13.18
CA LEU A 173 -8.93 -20.83 12.08
C LEU A 173 -10.26 -21.59 12.19
N SER A 174 -11.19 -21.34 11.28
CA SER A 174 -12.44 -22.09 11.28
C SER A 174 -12.24 -23.53 10.74
N HIS A 175 -13.10 -24.46 11.17
CA HIS A 175 -13.05 -25.85 10.69
C HIS A 175 -13.21 -25.95 9.16
N GLU A 176 -14.09 -25.13 8.58
CA GLU A 176 -14.28 -25.11 7.13
C GLU A 176 -13.04 -24.57 6.39
N ASN A 177 -12.40 -23.56 6.94
CA ASN A 177 -11.15 -23.05 6.38
C ASN A 177 -10.03 -24.10 6.46
N LEU A 178 -9.89 -24.81 7.59
CA LEU A 178 -8.92 -25.88 7.72
C LEU A 178 -9.16 -27.01 6.72
N LYS A 179 -10.42 -27.40 6.47
CA LYS A 179 -10.76 -28.39 5.43
C LYS A 179 -10.32 -27.92 4.04
N MET A 180 -10.58 -26.65 3.71
CA MET A 180 -10.20 -26.05 2.43
C MET A 180 -8.68 -25.98 2.25
N LEU A 181 -7.96 -25.54 3.29
CA LEU A 181 -6.48 -25.51 3.29
C LEU A 181 -5.87 -26.90 3.08
N ARG A 182 -6.42 -27.92 3.76
CA ARG A 182 -6.00 -29.33 3.58
C ARG A 182 -6.28 -29.85 2.17
N LEU A 183 -7.42 -29.49 1.60
CA LEU A 183 -7.77 -29.86 0.21
C LEU A 183 -6.80 -29.21 -0.78
N TYR A 184 -6.50 -27.94 -0.60
CA TYR A 184 -5.53 -27.22 -1.44
C TYR A 184 -4.11 -27.80 -1.32
N TRP A 185 -3.69 -28.17 -0.11
CA TRP A 185 -2.36 -28.74 0.14
C TRP A 185 -2.15 -30.11 -0.51
N LYS A 186 -3.20 -30.92 -0.65
CA LYS A 186 -3.12 -32.27 -1.24
C LYS A 186 -3.05 -32.27 -2.76
N ARG A 187 -3.21 -31.13 -3.42
CA ARG A 187 -3.13 -30.95 -4.88
C ARG A 187 -1.76 -30.48 -5.35
#